data_afa10b111e490bd6635a4748f69dce3c
#
_entry.id   afa10b111e490bd6635a4748f69dce3c
#
_cell.length_a   1.000
_cell.length_b   1.000
_cell.length_c   1.000
_cell.angle_alpha   90.00
_cell.angle_beta   90.00
_cell.angle_gamma   90.00
#
_symmetry.space_group_name_H-M   'P 1'
#
loop_
_entity.id
_entity.type
_entity.pdbx_description
1 polymer ?
#
loop_
_entity_poly.entity_id
_entity_poly.type
_entity_poly.pdbx_seq_one_letter_code
_entity_poly.pdbx_strand_id
1 'polypeptide(L)'
;MNTADGFPGFEPASGDPQGDALHDNAAAADAEALLIGLNDEQRAAVTTDALPLAIHAGAGSGKTRVLTHRIAWRALTGRDDPRRVLALTFTRKAASELRTRLRRLGMRDQVAAGTFHAVALAQLRTWWRENDRREPDLLDR
;
A
#
# COMPACT_ATOMS: atom_id res chain seq x y z
N MET A 1 5.14 18.38 -23.12
CA MET A 1 3.92 17.55 -23.24
C MET A 1 3.60 17.02 -21.86
N ASN A 2 2.66 17.68 -21.19
CA ASN A 2 2.38 17.54 -19.75
C ASN A 2 1.23 16.53 -19.59
N THR A 3 1.49 15.34 -19.08
CA THR A 3 0.44 14.35 -18.79
C THR A 3 0.29 14.20 -17.28
N ALA A 4 -0.43 15.14 -16.70
CA ALA A 4 -1.00 15.04 -15.37
C ALA A 4 -2.51 14.87 -15.53
N ASP A 5 -2.95 13.70 -16.04
CA ASP A 5 -4.36 13.33 -16.01
C ASP A 5 -4.61 12.45 -14.79
N GLY A 6 -5.13 13.09 -13.75
CA GLY A 6 -5.68 12.43 -12.57
C GLY A 6 -6.94 11.64 -12.92
N PHE A 7 -7.19 10.59 -12.17
CA PHE A 7 -8.42 9.80 -12.25
C PHE A 7 -9.66 10.68 -12.16
N PRO A 8 -10.66 10.53 -13.06
CA PRO A 8 -11.87 11.34 -13.01
C PRO A 8 -12.74 10.93 -11.81
N GLY A 9 -13.06 11.89 -10.95
CA GLY A 9 -14.05 11.72 -9.88
C GLY A 9 -13.63 12.11 -8.47
N PHE A 10 -12.51 12.81 -8.27
CA PHE A 10 -12.12 13.30 -6.95
C PHE A 10 -12.33 14.81 -6.83
N GLU A 11 -13.38 15.24 -6.13
CA GLU A 11 -13.46 16.58 -5.56
C GLU A 11 -12.91 16.56 -4.13
N PRO A 12 -11.94 17.42 -3.78
CA PRO A 12 -11.47 17.52 -2.41
C PRO A 12 -12.55 18.15 -1.53
N ALA A 13 -12.98 17.43 -0.50
CA ALA A 13 -13.84 17.97 0.53
C ALA A 13 -13.11 19.11 1.25
N SER A 14 -13.78 20.26 1.41
CA SER A 14 -13.34 21.42 2.17
C SER A 14 -13.19 21.02 3.65
N GLY A 15 -11.94 20.88 4.14
CA GLY A 15 -11.65 20.48 5.51
C GLY A 15 -11.87 21.61 6.51
N ASP A 16 -12.44 21.27 7.66
CA ASP A 16 -12.53 22.12 8.85
C ASP A 16 -11.16 22.13 9.56
N PRO A 17 -10.48 23.27 9.71
CA PRO A 17 -9.11 23.34 10.24
C PRO A 17 -8.97 22.89 11.71
N GLN A 18 -10.04 22.78 12.47
CA GLN A 18 -10.01 22.24 13.84
C GLN A 18 -10.20 20.73 13.89
N GLY A 19 -10.85 20.12 12.91
CA GLY A 19 -10.93 18.68 12.74
C GLY A 19 -9.59 18.06 12.32
N ASP A 20 -8.83 18.75 11.49
CA ASP A 20 -7.55 18.27 10.97
C ASP A 20 -6.48 18.10 12.07
N ALA A 21 -6.38 19.05 13.03
CA ALA A 21 -5.37 18.98 14.09
C ALA A 21 -5.62 17.82 15.10
N LEU A 22 -6.85 17.45 15.37
CA LEU A 22 -7.20 16.32 16.23
C LEU A 22 -6.98 14.98 15.51
N HIS A 23 -7.26 14.92 14.20
CA HIS A 23 -7.00 13.74 13.38
C HIS A 23 -5.49 13.53 13.17
N ASP A 24 -4.72 14.59 12.98
CA ASP A 24 -3.25 14.51 12.85
C ASP A 24 -2.60 14.00 14.12
N ASN A 25 -3.07 14.42 15.30
CA ASN A 25 -2.51 13.97 16.57
C ASN A 25 -2.85 12.50 16.87
N ALA A 26 -4.04 12.05 16.53
CA ALA A 26 -4.44 10.65 16.64
C ALA A 26 -3.66 9.77 15.66
N ALA A 27 -3.51 10.20 14.41
CA ALA A 27 -2.73 9.48 13.41
C ALA A 27 -1.24 9.39 13.78
N ALA A 28 -0.67 10.43 14.39
CA ALA A 28 0.70 10.40 14.89
C ALA A 28 0.87 9.40 16.05
N ALA A 29 -0.07 9.34 16.99
CA ALA A 29 -0.05 8.37 18.08
C ALA A 29 -0.19 6.94 17.56
N ASP A 30 -1.06 6.70 16.58
CA ASP A 30 -1.21 5.41 15.93
C ASP A 30 0.06 5.02 15.15
N ALA A 31 0.72 5.97 14.50
CA ALA A 31 1.99 5.75 13.81
C ALA A 31 3.10 5.31 14.78
N GLU A 32 3.22 5.95 15.95
CA GLU A 32 4.18 5.53 16.98
C GLU A 32 3.84 4.15 17.54
N ALA A 33 2.57 3.83 17.72
CA ALA A 33 2.13 2.50 18.17
C ALA A 33 2.57 1.38 17.22
N LEU A 34 2.67 1.65 15.91
CA LEU A 34 3.20 0.70 14.93
C LEU A 34 4.67 0.34 15.14
N LEU A 35 5.43 1.19 15.81
CA LEU A 35 6.86 0.97 16.06
C LEU A 35 7.11 0.13 17.31
N ILE A 36 6.10 -0.12 18.13
CA ILE A 36 6.20 -0.92 19.35
C ILE A 36 6.52 -2.39 19.00
N GLY A 37 7.53 -2.93 19.66
CA GLY A 37 7.97 -4.33 19.47
C GLY A 37 8.73 -4.59 18.17
N LEU A 38 9.14 -3.54 17.45
CA LEU A 38 10.17 -3.62 16.42
C LEU A 38 11.55 -3.46 17.05
N ASN A 39 12.53 -4.24 16.58
CA ASN A 39 13.93 -3.97 16.92
C ASN A 39 14.46 -2.73 16.16
N ASP A 40 15.66 -2.27 16.49
CA ASP A 40 16.22 -1.04 15.93
C ASP A 40 16.35 -1.07 14.40
N GLU A 41 16.78 -2.20 13.84
CA GLU A 41 16.92 -2.39 12.39
C GLU A 41 15.55 -2.38 11.68
N GLN A 42 14.57 -3.05 12.26
CA GLN A 42 13.20 -3.06 11.76
C GLN A 42 12.57 -1.68 11.84
N ARG A 43 12.77 -0.97 12.97
CA ARG A 43 12.30 0.41 13.14
C ARG A 43 12.94 1.33 12.10
N ALA A 44 14.26 1.28 11.93
CA ALA A 44 14.96 2.05 10.91
C ALA A 44 14.41 1.76 9.50
N ALA A 45 14.17 0.50 9.15
CA ALA A 45 13.59 0.12 7.86
C ALA A 45 12.15 0.61 7.67
N VAL A 46 11.35 0.70 8.73
CA VAL A 46 9.98 1.24 8.69
C VAL A 46 9.99 2.75 8.50
N THR A 47 10.85 3.49 9.19
CA THR A 47 10.78 4.95 9.29
C THR A 47 11.65 5.71 8.30
N THR A 48 12.63 5.06 7.64
CA THR A 48 13.50 5.74 6.67
C THR A 48 12.74 6.28 5.47
N ASP A 49 13.13 7.48 5.02
CA ASP A 49 12.62 8.09 3.78
C ASP A 49 13.47 7.73 2.54
N ALA A 50 14.52 6.92 2.71
CA ALA A 50 15.36 6.47 1.60
C ALA A 50 14.55 5.72 0.53
N LEU A 51 14.72 6.10 -0.73
CA LEU A 51 14.11 5.49 -1.92
C LEU A 51 15.16 5.46 -3.05
N PRO A 52 15.37 4.33 -3.72
CA PRO A 52 14.80 3.01 -3.44
C PRO A 52 15.36 2.39 -2.16
N LEU A 53 14.58 1.54 -1.49
CA LEU A 53 14.97 0.79 -0.30
C LEU A 53 14.97 -0.71 -0.58
N ALA A 54 16.10 -1.37 -0.36
CA ALA A 54 16.20 -2.83 -0.36
C ALA A 54 16.37 -3.34 1.08
N ILE A 55 15.51 -4.28 1.49
CA ILE A 55 15.55 -4.90 2.82
C ILE A 55 15.98 -6.35 2.67
N HIS A 56 17.21 -6.66 3.09
CA HIS A 56 17.75 -8.01 3.13
C HIS A 56 17.58 -8.61 4.51
N ALA A 57 16.89 -9.75 4.59
CA ALA A 57 16.62 -10.40 5.87
C ALA A 57 16.42 -11.90 5.68
N GLY A 58 16.87 -12.71 6.62
CA GLY A 58 16.73 -14.16 6.62
C GLY A 58 15.27 -14.63 6.68
N ALA A 59 15.05 -15.93 6.50
CA ALA A 59 13.73 -16.51 6.73
C ALA A 59 13.33 -16.34 8.21
N GLY A 60 12.07 -16.01 8.47
CA GLY A 60 11.58 -15.81 9.84
C GLY A 60 11.95 -14.48 10.50
N SER A 61 12.77 -13.63 9.89
CA SER A 61 13.22 -12.35 10.44
C SER A 61 12.17 -11.23 10.51
N GLY A 62 10.93 -11.52 10.08
CA GLY A 62 9.85 -10.53 10.11
C GLY A 62 9.75 -9.61 8.89
N LYS A 63 10.36 -9.96 7.73
CA LYS A 63 10.26 -9.16 6.49
C LYS A 63 8.86 -8.64 6.17
N THR A 64 7.87 -9.53 6.20
CA THR A 64 6.47 -9.17 5.93
C THR A 64 5.92 -8.21 6.97
N ARG A 65 6.34 -8.36 8.24
CA ARG A 65 5.98 -7.42 9.31
C ARG A 65 6.54 -6.04 9.02
N VAL A 66 7.83 -5.94 8.73
CA VAL A 66 8.49 -4.65 8.38
C VAL A 66 7.80 -4.01 7.19
N LEU A 67 7.51 -4.77 6.12
CA LEU A 67 6.84 -4.25 4.93
C LEU A 67 5.45 -3.67 5.26
N THR A 68 4.62 -4.41 5.99
CA THR A 68 3.27 -3.96 6.34
C THR A 68 3.27 -2.78 7.30
N HIS A 69 4.18 -2.77 8.29
CA HIS A 69 4.34 -1.64 9.21
C HIS A 69 4.86 -0.39 8.48
N ARG A 70 5.81 -0.54 7.54
CA ARG A 70 6.28 0.58 6.72
C ARG A 70 5.16 1.20 5.90
N ILE A 71 4.34 0.39 5.22
CA ILE A 71 3.19 0.88 4.44
C ILE A 71 2.23 1.65 5.34
N ALA A 72 1.83 1.07 6.47
CA ALA A 72 0.91 1.69 7.40
C ALA A 72 1.49 2.96 8.04
N TRP A 73 2.75 2.92 8.46
CA TRP A 73 3.43 4.07 9.08
C TRP A 73 3.56 5.25 8.11
N ARG A 74 3.95 5.00 6.85
CA ARG A 74 4.06 6.04 5.82
C ARG A 74 2.70 6.65 5.48
N ALA A 75 1.65 5.83 5.45
CA ALA A 75 0.28 6.31 5.25
C ALA A 75 -0.20 7.18 6.41
N LEU A 76 -0.04 6.72 7.67
CA LEU A 76 -0.46 7.47 8.86
C LEU A 76 0.33 8.76 9.09
N THR A 77 1.60 8.80 8.66
CA THR A 77 2.44 10.01 8.73
C THR A 77 2.32 10.91 7.50
N GLY A 78 1.37 10.65 6.59
CA GLY A 78 1.12 11.46 5.40
C GLY A 78 2.23 11.44 4.34
N ARG A 79 3.18 10.50 4.45
CA ARG A 79 4.29 10.37 3.48
C ARG A 79 3.86 9.74 2.17
N ASP A 80 2.91 8.82 2.23
CA ASP A 80 2.35 8.14 1.05
C ASP A 80 0.82 8.12 1.14
N ASP A 81 0.15 8.38 0.02
CA ASP A 81 -1.28 8.09 -0.11
C ASP A 81 -1.46 6.56 -0.24
N PRO A 82 -2.14 5.89 0.72
CA PRO A 82 -2.31 4.45 0.70
C PRO A 82 -3.04 3.94 -0.55
N ARG A 83 -3.89 4.76 -1.19
CA ARG A 83 -4.59 4.42 -2.44
C ARG A 83 -3.65 4.33 -3.64
N ARG A 84 -2.47 4.93 -3.54
CA ARG A 84 -1.42 4.91 -4.58
C ARG A 84 -0.34 3.88 -4.27
N VAL A 85 -0.47 3.10 -3.21
CA VAL A 85 0.46 2.04 -2.83
C VAL A 85 0.02 0.71 -3.45
N LEU A 86 0.96 0.07 -4.14
CA LEU A 86 0.81 -1.26 -4.71
C LEU A 86 1.80 -2.23 -4.06
N ALA A 87 1.28 -3.24 -3.35
CA ALA A 87 2.06 -4.29 -2.70
C ALA A 87 1.99 -5.60 -3.50
N LEU A 88 3.13 -6.04 -4.03
CA LEU A 88 3.20 -7.20 -4.92
C LEU A 88 3.87 -8.40 -4.24
N THR A 89 3.37 -9.59 -4.52
CA THR A 89 3.93 -10.86 -4.09
C THR A 89 3.92 -11.88 -5.22
N PHE A 90 4.59 -13.03 -5.03
CA PHE A 90 4.59 -14.10 -6.02
C PHE A 90 3.44 -15.09 -5.87
N THR A 91 2.89 -15.28 -4.66
CA THR A 91 1.88 -16.29 -4.40
C THR A 91 0.55 -15.71 -3.91
N ARG A 92 -0.55 -16.37 -4.26
CA ARG A 92 -1.90 -16.00 -3.78
C ARG A 92 -1.98 -16.04 -2.25
N LYS A 93 -1.31 -17.01 -1.62
CA LYS A 93 -1.26 -17.15 -0.16
C LYS A 93 -0.58 -15.94 0.49
N ALA A 94 0.59 -15.55 -0.02
CA ALA A 94 1.31 -14.38 0.49
C ALA A 94 0.52 -13.07 0.27
N ALA A 95 -0.15 -12.91 -0.87
CA ALA A 95 -1.02 -11.76 -1.13
C ALA A 95 -2.20 -11.69 -0.15
N SER A 96 -2.82 -12.84 0.17
CA SER A 96 -3.91 -12.90 1.14
C SER A 96 -3.43 -12.57 2.56
N GLU A 97 -2.28 -13.12 2.96
CA GLU A 97 -1.66 -12.81 4.25
C GLU A 97 -1.32 -11.31 4.37
N LEU A 98 -0.73 -10.73 3.33
CA LEU A 98 -0.39 -9.31 3.27
C LEU A 98 -1.64 -8.43 3.46
N ARG A 99 -2.73 -8.70 2.72
CA ARG A 99 -4.02 -7.99 2.88
C ARG A 99 -4.58 -8.12 4.29
N THR A 100 -4.51 -9.32 4.88
CA THR A 100 -5.00 -9.55 6.26
C THR A 100 -4.21 -8.74 7.26
N ARG A 101 -2.89 -8.66 7.12
CA ARG A 101 -2.02 -7.87 8.00
C ARG A 101 -2.27 -6.37 7.83
N LEU A 102 -2.38 -5.87 6.59
CA LEU A 102 -2.69 -4.46 6.32
C LEU A 102 -4.04 -4.05 6.92
N ARG A 103 -5.08 -4.91 6.80
CA ARG A 103 -6.37 -4.65 7.43
C ARG A 103 -6.29 -4.55 8.96
N ARG A 104 -5.47 -5.40 9.60
CA ARG A 104 -5.24 -5.35 11.06
C ARG A 104 -4.53 -4.07 11.50
N LEU A 105 -3.76 -3.45 10.61
CA LEU A 105 -3.06 -2.18 10.83
C LEU A 105 -3.92 -0.97 10.42
N GLY A 106 -5.23 -1.14 10.22
CA GLY A 106 -6.14 -0.05 9.88
C GLY A 106 -6.21 0.32 8.39
N MET A 107 -5.38 -0.30 7.54
CA MET A 107 -5.32 -0.03 6.09
C MET A 107 -6.41 -0.82 5.33
N ARG A 108 -7.68 -0.66 5.72
CA ARG A 108 -8.81 -1.36 5.12
C ARG A 108 -8.98 -0.95 3.67
N ASP A 109 -8.71 -1.89 2.75
CA ASP A 109 -8.96 -1.78 1.30
C ASP A 109 -8.38 -0.52 0.60
N GLN A 110 -7.53 0.23 1.31
CA GLN A 110 -6.86 1.42 0.80
C GLN A 110 -5.60 1.06 -0.01
N VAL A 111 -4.93 -0.04 0.36
CA VAL A 111 -3.69 -0.49 -0.29
C VAL A 111 -4.00 -1.63 -1.26
N ALA A 112 -3.66 -1.46 -2.52
CA ALA A 112 -3.76 -2.53 -3.50
C ALA A 112 -2.69 -3.60 -3.22
N ALA A 113 -3.12 -4.84 -2.95
CA ALA A 113 -2.20 -5.95 -2.71
C ALA A 113 -2.59 -7.17 -3.52
N GLY A 114 -1.65 -7.74 -4.27
CA GLY A 114 -1.91 -8.87 -5.16
C GLY A 114 -0.65 -9.59 -5.61
N THR A 115 -0.85 -10.62 -6.44
CA THR A 115 0.27 -11.21 -7.17
C THR A 115 0.60 -10.40 -8.42
N PHE A 116 1.84 -10.47 -8.90
CA PHE A 116 2.25 -9.82 -10.15
C PHE A 116 1.30 -10.17 -11.30
N HIS A 117 0.96 -11.45 -11.46
CA HIS A 117 0.06 -11.89 -12.53
C HIS A 117 -1.36 -11.33 -12.39
N ALA A 118 -1.93 -11.32 -11.18
CA ALA A 118 -3.28 -10.80 -10.96
C ALA A 118 -3.36 -9.30 -11.25
N VAL A 119 -2.36 -8.53 -10.85
CA VAL A 119 -2.31 -7.08 -11.09
C VAL A 119 -2.10 -6.79 -12.56
N ALA A 120 -1.16 -7.49 -13.22
CA ALA A 120 -0.92 -7.34 -14.65
C ALA A 120 -2.18 -7.66 -15.47
N LEU A 121 -2.88 -8.74 -15.13
CA LEU A 121 -4.13 -9.11 -15.79
C LEU A 121 -5.22 -8.04 -15.58
N ALA A 122 -5.35 -7.49 -14.37
CA ALA A 122 -6.32 -6.43 -14.09
C ALA A 122 -6.03 -5.17 -14.93
N GLN A 123 -4.75 -4.79 -15.06
CA GLN A 123 -4.34 -3.67 -15.91
C GLN A 123 -4.63 -3.93 -17.39
N LEU A 124 -4.32 -5.15 -17.89
CA LEU A 124 -4.62 -5.53 -19.27
C LEU A 124 -6.14 -5.50 -19.56
N ARG A 125 -6.96 -5.97 -18.64
CA ARG A 125 -8.43 -5.93 -18.77
C ARG A 125 -8.95 -4.51 -18.88
N THR A 126 -8.42 -3.59 -18.08
CA THR A 126 -8.74 -2.17 -18.17
C THR A 126 -8.32 -1.62 -19.54
N TRP A 127 -7.10 -1.91 -19.96
CA TRP A 127 -6.58 -1.46 -21.25
C TRP A 127 -7.39 -1.99 -22.42
N TRP A 128 -7.80 -3.28 -22.43
CA TRP A 128 -8.65 -3.84 -23.49
C TRP A 128 -9.99 -3.13 -23.57
N ARG A 129 -10.62 -2.84 -22.43
CA ARG A 129 -11.89 -2.08 -22.40
C ARG A 129 -11.75 -0.67 -22.95
N GLU A 130 -10.69 0.03 -22.55
CA GLU A 130 -10.46 1.42 -22.98
C GLU A 130 -10.09 1.53 -24.46
N ASN A 131 -9.61 0.45 -25.07
CA ASN A 131 -9.20 0.39 -26.48
C ASN A 131 -10.15 -0.44 -27.34
N ASP A 132 -11.38 -0.72 -26.89
CA ASP A 132 -12.38 -1.55 -27.60
C ASP A 132 -11.80 -2.88 -28.11
N ARG A 133 -10.89 -3.48 -27.35
CA ARG A 133 -10.30 -4.79 -27.64
C ARG A 133 -11.04 -5.88 -26.91
N ARG A 134 -11.32 -7.00 -27.61
CA ARG A 134 -11.88 -8.19 -26.98
C ARG A 134 -10.88 -8.77 -25.97
N GLU A 135 -11.35 -9.05 -24.76
CA GLU A 135 -10.58 -9.80 -23.77
C GLU A 135 -10.33 -11.23 -24.30
N PRO A 136 -9.08 -11.71 -24.33
CA PRO A 136 -8.79 -13.07 -24.75
C PRO A 136 -9.28 -14.07 -23.72
N ASP A 137 -9.74 -15.23 -24.20
CA ASP A 137 -10.12 -16.35 -23.33
C ASP A 137 -8.87 -16.88 -22.61
N LEU A 138 -8.87 -16.80 -21.29
CA LEU A 138 -7.82 -17.37 -20.47
C LEU A 138 -8.04 -18.87 -20.33
N LEU A 139 -7.07 -19.65 -20.77
CA LEU A 139 -7.10 -21.10 -20.57
C LEU A 139 -6.84 -21.41 -19.10
N ASP A 140 -7.88 -21.74 -18.36
CA ASP A 140 -7.73 -22.36 -17.03
C ASP A 140 -7.24 -23.81 -17.21
N ARG A 141 -6.00 -24.06 -16.80
CA ARG A 141 -5.46 -25.42 -16.67
C ARG A 141 -5.37 -25.80 -15.21
#